data_395c99560773eef0490de6db582ff5e1
#
_entry.id   395c99560773eef0490de6db582ff5e1
#
_cell.length_a   1.000
_cell.length_b   1.000
_cell.length_c   1.000
_cell.angle_alpha   90.00
_cell.angle_beta   90.00
_cell.angle_gamma   90.00
#
_symmetry.space_group_name_H-M   'P 1'
#
loop_
_entity.id
_entity.type
_entity.pdbx_description
1 polymer ?
#
loop_
_entity_poly.entity_id
_entity_poly.type
_entity_poly.pdbx_seq_one_letter_code
_entity_poly.pdbx_strand_id
1 'polypeptide(L)'
;SAELVTLSGSASRTRGKLGALVKRFGLGEEVLKPLDDVLEALAKYELRGVPVVLDLGMARGIAYYTGVVFDIDHARIKNRPDLGGGGRYDGLVKALGGTDDLPALGFAYSLNRVSELLPADFGFEEVDGTVRVLVTAPGDGTAQAVATAERLRARGIPAELDLQGLSDIAAAKYARARGIQTVMRIGKDGDLDERAV
;
A
#
# COMPACT_ATOMS: atom_id res chain seq x y z
N SER A 1 -3.46 18.98 -20.73
CA SER A 1 -2.93 18.93 -22.10
C SER A 1 -2.83 17.49 -22.55
N ALA A 2 -3.02 17.21 -23.85
CA ALA A 2 -2.96 15.85 -24.40
C ALA A 2 -1.65 15.13 -24.08
N GLU A 3 -0.56 15.84 -23.93
CA GLU A 3 0.76 15.33 -23.60
C GLU A 3 0.82 14.65 -22.21
N LEU A 4 0.08 15.14 -21.23
CA LEU A 4 0.02 14.52 -19.89
C LEU A 4 -0.67 13.15 -19.95
N VAL A 5 -1.82 13.06 -20.62
CA VAL A 5 -2.64 11.85 -20.69
C VAL A 5 -1.92 10.69 -21.40
N THR A 6 -0.95 10.98 -22.26
CA THR A 6 -0.15 9.97 -22.96
C THR A 6 1.13 9.59 -22.22
N LEU A 7 1.41 10.20 -21.07
CA LEU A 7 2.63 9.95 -20.31
C LEU A 7 2.48 8.67 -19.47
N SER A 8 3.13 7.59 -19.92
CA SER A 8 3.15 6.31 -19.24
C SER A 8 4.53 5.67 -19.30
N GLY A 9 4.86 4.80 -18.35
CA GLY A 9 6.11 4.04 -18.31
C GLY A 9 6.65 3.80 -16.89
N SER A 10 7.90 3.34 -16.79
CA SER A 10 8.51 3.07 -15.48
C SER A 10 8.46 4.29 -14.56
N ALA A 11 8.21 4.06 -13.28
CA ALA A 11 7.96 5.11 -12.29
C ALA A 11 9.02 6.23 -12.32
N SER A 12 10.32 5.88 -12.24
CA SER A 12 11.39 6.86 -12.20
C SER A 12 11.49 7.73 -13.49
N ARG A 13 11.39 7.07 -14.66
CA ARG A 13 11.45 7.77 -15.95
C ARG A 13 10.26 8.70 -16.14
N THR A 14 9.07 8.22 -15.83
CA THR A 14 7.81 8.98 -15.99
C THR A 14 7.74 10.13 -15.00
N ARG A 15 8.17 9.92 -13.75
CA ARG A 15 8.30 11.00 -12.75
C ARG A 15 9.25 12.10 -13.22
N GLY A 16 10.41 11.75 -13.81
CA GLY A 16 11.35 12.73 -14.36
C GLY A 16 10.75 13.57 -15.48
N LYS A 17 10.03 12.94 -16.42
CA LYS A 17 9.32 13.65 -17.50
C LYS A 17 8.23 14.57 -16.95
N LEU A 18 7.48 14.10 -15.94
CA LEU A 18 6.45 14.90 -15.28
C LEU A 18 7.04 16.14 -14.60
N GLY A 19 8.18 16.01 -13.92
CA GLY A 19 8.89 17.15 -13.33
C GLY A 19 9.31 18.19 -14.37
N ALA A 20 9.79 17.76 -15.53
CA ALA A 20 10.11 18.69 -16.63
C ALA A 20 8.86 19.41 -17.16
N LEU A 21 7.72 18.74 -17.25
CA LEU A 21 6.44 19.35 -17.64
C LEU A 21 5.97 20.38 -16.60
N VAL A 22 6.01 20.03 -15.32
CA VAL A 22 5.63 20.92 -14.21
C VAL A 22 6.44 22.22 -14.29
N LYS A 23 7.77 22.14 -14.45
CA LYS A 23 8.63 23.32 -14.64
C LYS A 23 8.27 24.12 -15.88
N ARG A 24 8.01 23.46 -17.00
CA ARG A 24 7.62 24.12 -18.27
C ARG A 24 6.32 24.92 -18.15
N PHE A 25 5.39 24.45 -17.30
CA PHE A 25 4.13 25.15 -17.02
C PHE A 25 4.24 26.16 -15.86
N GLY A 26 5.41 26.43 -15.34
CA GLY A 26 5.64 27.38 -14.26
C GLY A 26 5.07 26.95 -12.90
N LEU A 27 4.83 25.67 -12.71
CA LEU A 27 4.35 25.10 -11.45
C LEU A 27 5.56 24.71 -10.57
N GLY A 28 5.41 24.83 -9.26
CA GLY A 28 6.39 24.35 -8.31
C GLY A 28 6.42 22.82 -8.21
N GLU A 29 7.56 22.25 -7.79
CA GLU A 29 7.68 20.79 -7.65
C GLU A 29 6.83 20.22 -6.49
N GLU A 30 6.37 21.06 -5.58
CA GLU A 30 5.49 20.68 -4.46
C GLU A 30 4.18 20.01 -4.92
N VAL A 31 3.71 20.31 -6.14
CA VAL A 31 2.53 19.64 -6.71
C VAL A 31 2.72 18.14 -6.92
N LEU A 32 3.98 17.69 -6.98
CA LEU A 32 4.33 16.29 -7.16
C LEU A 32 4.55 15.55 -5.84
N LYS A 33 4.60 16.28 -4.72
CA LYS A 33 4.87 15.70 -3.41
C LYS A 33 3.96 14.52 -3.05
N PRO A 34 2.63 14.57 -3.26
CA PRO A 34 1.77 13.41 -2.94
C PRO A 34 2.13 12.15 -3.75
N LEU A 35 2.58 12.31 -4.99
CA LEU A 35 3.06 11.20 -5.80
C LEU A 35 4.42 10.69 -5.29
N ASP A 36 5.33 11.59 -4.99
CA ASP A 36 6.66 11.25 -4.47
C ASP A 36 6.55 10.49 -3.15
N ASP A 37 5.69 10.95 -2.22
CA ASP A 37 5.43 10.28 -0.95
C ASP A 37 4.96 8.82 -1.14
N VAL A 38 4.10 8.57 -2.12
CA VAL A 38 3.65 7.20 -2.45
C VAL A 38 4.79 6.36 -3.04
N LEU A 39 5.58 6.92 -3.95
CA LEU A 39 6.71 6.20 -4.56
C LEU A 39 7.79 5.87 -3.52
N GLU A 40 8.07 6.78 -2.61
CA GLU A 40 8.99 6.54 -1.48
C GLU A 40 8.46 5.46 -0.53
N ALA A 41 7.17 5.49 -0.23
CA ALA A 41 6.55 4.43 0.57
C ALA A 41 6.65 3.06 -0.12
N LEU A 42 6.34 2.97 -1.41
CA LEU A 42 6.46 1.75 -2.20
C LEU A 42 7.90 1.22 -2.25
N ALA A 43 8.90 2.12 -2.31
CA ALA A 43 10.30 1.71 -2.32
C ALA A 43 10.76 1.01 -1.03
N LYS A 44 10.02 1.18 0.08
CA LYS A 44 10.29 0.49 1.35
C LYS A 44 9.82 -0.97 1.34
N TYR A 45 8.97 -1.34 0.39
CA TYR A 45 8.52 -2.71 0.18
C TYR A 45 9.40 -3.40 -0.88
N GLU A 46 9.85 -4.61 -0.62
CA GLU A 46 10.59 -5.41 -1.58
C GLU A 46 9.63 -6.00 -2.64
N LEU A 47 9.22 -5.17 -3.60
CA LEU A 47 8.36 -5.58 -4.71
C LEU A 47 9.15 -6.43 -5.74
N ARG A 48 9.63 -7.61 -5.33
CA ARG A 48 10.51 -8.48 -6.13
C ARG A 48 9.87 -8.85 -7.46
N GLY A 49 10.42 -8.30 -8.56
CA GLY A 49 9.96 -8.62 -9.92
C GLY A 49 8.62 -7.99 -10.32
N VAL A 50 8.02 -7.15 -9.47
CA VAL A 50 6.78 -6.43 -9.79
C VAL A 50 7.14 -5.04 -10.32
N PRO A 51 6.93 -4.76 -11.61
CA PRO A 51 7.20 -3.44 -12.15
C PRO A 51 6.17 -2.42 -11.66
N VAL A 52 6.64 -1.25 -11.23
CA VAL A 52 5.79 -0.10 -10.95
C VAL A 52 5.76 0.82 -12.16
N VAL A 53 4.57 1.01 -12.72
CA VAL A 53 4.31 1.86 -13.89
C VAL A 53 3.50 3.07 -13.44
N LEU A 54 3.94 4.27 -13.82
CA LEU A 54 3.11 5.46 -13.75
C LEU A 54 2.38 5.63 -15.08
N ASP A 55 1.07 5.81 -15.02
CA ASP A 55 0.21 6.11 -16.15
C ASP A 55 -0.68 7.30 -15.80
N LEU A 56 -0.39 8.45 -16.39
CA LEU A 56 -1.15 9.67 -16.14
C LEU A 56 -2.43 9.76 -16.98
N GLY A 57 -2.63 8.80 -17.88
CA GLY A 57 -3.86 8.63 -18.63
C GLY A 57 -4.86 7.69 -17.94
N MET A 58 -4.43 7.01 -16.88
CA MET A 58 -5.28 6.08 -16.16
C MET A 58 -6.44 6.84 -15.48
N ALA A 59 -7.66 6.46 -15.81
CA ALA A 59 -8.86 6.93 -15.17
C ALA A 59 -9.74 5.73 -14.80
N ARG A 60 -9.96 5.54 -13.52
CA ARG A 60 -11.03 4.64 -13.06
C ARG A 60 -12.34 5.42 -13.15
N GLY A 61 -13.34 4.89 -13.85
CA GLY A 61 -14.62 5.57 -14.12
C GLY A 61 -15.49 5.90 -12.88
N ILE A 62 -14.86 6.11 -11.75
CA ILE A 62 -15.48 6.34 -10.45
C ILE A 62 -15.08 7.74 -9.96
N ALA A 63 -16.05 8.64 -9.88
CA ALA A 63 -15.83 10.07 -9.64
C ALA A 63 -15.44 10.42 -8.19
N TYR A 64 -15.43 9.48 -7.24
CA TYR A 64 -15.15 9.77 -5.84
C TYR A 64 -13.66 9.76 -5.45
N TYR A 65 -12.76 9.34 -6.34
CA TYR A 65 -11.32 9.36 -6.04
C TYR A 65 -10.79 10.79 -5.96
N THR A 66 -10.03 11.08 -4.91
CA THR A 66 -9.45 12.39 -4.61
C THR A 66 -7.93 12.42 -4.64
N GLY A 67 -7.29 11.28 -4.90
CA GLY A 67 -5.84 11.16 -4.87
C GLY A 67 -5.34 10.09 -5.82
N VAL A 68 -4.29 9.40 -5.40
CA VAL A 68 -3.69 8.31 -6.18
C VAL A 68 -4.70 7.19 -6.40
N VAL A 69 -4.77 6.70 -7.63
CA VAL A 69 -5.48 5.49 -8.02
C VAL A 69 -4.47 4.47 -8.55
N PHE A 70 -4.76 3.20 -8.41
CA PHE A 70 -3.89 2.14 -8.89
C PHE A 70 -4.67 0.94 -9.41
N ASP A 71 -4.07 0.23 -10.35
CA ASP A 71 -4.48 -1.07 -10.83
C ASP A 71 -3.38 -2.10 -10.59
N ILE A 72 -3.77 -3.35 -10.42
CA ILE A 72 -2.87 -4.50 -10.29
C ILE A 72 -3.15 -5.40 -11.50
N ASP A 73 -2.14 -5.54 -12.34
CA ASP A 73 -2.22 -6.30 -13.57
C ASP A 73 -1.40 -7.58 -13.49
N HIS A 74 -1.75 -8.58 -14.28
CA HIS A 74 -0.96 -9.79 -14.43
C HIS A 74 -0.90 -10.23 -15.90
N ALA A 75 0.30 -10.52 -16.39
CA ALA A 75 0.58 -10.81 -17.80
C ALA A 75 -0.16 -12.04 -18.37
N ARG A 76 -0.59 -12.98 -17.53
CA ARG A 76 -1.36 -14.16 -17.95
C ARG A 76 -2.84 -13.86 -18.22
N ILE A 77 -3.37 -12.74 -17.71
CA ILE A 77 -4.75 -12.32 -17.91
C ILE A 77 -4.81 -11.37 -19.11
N LYS A 78 -5.24 -11.88 -20.28
CA LYS A 78 -5.07 -11.18 -21.57
C LYS A 78 -6.16 -10.17 -21.92
N ASN A 79 -7.40 -10.39 -21.53
CA ASN A 79 -8.53 -9.60 -22.06
C ASN A 79 -8.97 -8.42 -21.18
N ARG A 80 -8.57 -8.43 -19.93
CA ARG A 80 -8.69 -7.34 -18.95
C ARG A 80 -7.62 -7.60 -17.92
N PRO A 81 -6.46 -6.91 -18.00
CA PRO A 81 -5.31 -7.26 -17.18
C PRO A 81 -5.52 -7.00 -15.68
N ASP A 82 -6.46 -6.11 -15.31
CA ASP A 82 -6.68 -5.73 -13.93
C ASP A 82 -7.17 -6.92 -13.07
N LEU A 83 -6.32 -7.37 -12.16
CA LEU A 83 -6.70 -8.31 -11.09
C LEU A 83 -7.50 -7.62 -10.01
N GLY A 84 -7.34 -6.32 -9.90
CA GLY A 84 -7.97 -5.48 -8.92
C GLY A 84 -7.36 -4.09 -8.94
N GLY A 85 -7.80 -3.26 -8.03
CA GLY A 85 -7.25 -1.92 -7.89
C GLY A 85 -8.07 -1.09 -6.92
N GLY A 86 -7.62 0.13 -6.73
CA GLY A 86 -8.22 1.02 -5.75
C GLY A 86 -7.69 2.43 -5.83
N GLY A 87 -7.86 3.16 -4.74
CA GLY A 87 -7.36 4.52 -4.64
C GLY A 87 -7.81 5.23 -3.38
N ARG A 88 -7.43 6.49 -3.28
CA ARG A 88 -7.76 7.38 -2.18
C ARG A 88 -9.05 8.16 -2.46
N TYR A 89 -9.94 8.25 -1.48
CA TYR A 89 -11.26 8.89 -1.63
C TYR A 89 -11.71 9.59 -0.35
N ASP A 90 -10.99 10.61 0.09
CA ASP A 90 -11.21 11.31 1.37
C ASP A 90 -12.60 11.95 1.50
N GLY A 91 -13.19 12.39 0.39
CA GLY A 91 -14.52 13.02 0.40
C GLY A 91 -15.72 12.08 0.42
N LEU A 92 -15.51 10.75 0.36
CA LEU A 92 -16.61 9.80 0.18
C LEU A 92 -17.55 9.74 1.39
N VAL A 93 -17.00 9.77 2.61
CA VAL A 93 -17.81 9.73 3.84
C VAL A 93 -18.78 10.90 3.89
N LYS A 94 -18.31 12.10 3.56
CA LYS A 94 -19.15 13.31 3.50
C LYS A 94 -20.18 13.25 2.38
N ALA A 95 -19.80 12.73 1.21
CA ALA A 95 -20.72 12.56 0.09
C ALA A 95 -21.86 11.56 0.41
N LEU A 96 -21.63 10.61 1.32
CA LEU A 96 -22.62 9.66 1.82
C LEU A 96 -23.41 10.18 3.04
N GLY A 97 -23.27 11.45 3.42
CA GLY A 97 -24.01 12.07 4.51
C GLY A 97 -23.29 12.08 5.86
N GLY A 98 -22.02 11.73 5.91
CA GLY A 98 -21.17 11.93 7.09
C GLY A 98 -20.87 13.41 7.33
N THR A 99 -20.49 13.75 8.57
CA THR A 99 -20.23 15.14 8.98
C THR A 99 -18.81 15.60 8.63
N ASP A 100 -17.86 14.67 8.53
CA ASP A 100 -16.45 14.98 8.44
C ASP A 100 -15.80 14.44 7.14
N ASP A 101 -14.81 15.17 6.64
CA ASP A 101 -13.92 14.67 5.60
C ASP A 101 -12.89 13.75 6.26
N LEU A 102 -13.05 12.44 6.08
CA LEU A 102 -12.15 11.43 6.63
C LEU A 102 -11.21 10.91 5.54
N PRO A 103 -9.89 10.91 5.78
CA PRO A 103 -8.96 10.24 4.88
C PRO A 103 -9.35 8.78 4.73
N ALA A 104 -9.59 8.37 3.49
CA ALA A 104 -9.99 7.01 3.21
C ALA A 104 -9.31 6.49 1.95
N LEU A 105 -8.95 5.22 1.98
CA LEU A 105 -8.48 4.49 0.82
C LEU A 105 -9.06 3.07 0.84
N GLY A 106 -9.17 2.48 -0.32
CA GLY A 106 -9.62 1.10 -0.43
C GLY A 106 -9.25 0.50 -1.77
N PHE A 107 -9.34 -0.82 -1.81
CA PHE A 107 -9.11 -1.58 -3.02
C PHE A 107 -9.99 -2.82 -3.05
N ALA A 108 -10.17 -3.38 -4.24
CA ALA A 108 -10.88 -4.63 -4.44
C ALA A 108 -10.14 -5.51 -5.45
N TYR A 109 -10.15 -6.81 -5.21
CA TYR A 109 -9.68 -7.81 -6.16
C TYR A 109 -10.86 -8.46 -6.89
N SER A 110 -10.62 -8.82 -8.17
CA SER A 110 -11.49 -9.73 -8.89
C SER A 110 -11.17 -11.17 -8.47
N LEU A 111 -11.97 -11.74 -7.58
CA LEU A 111 -11.75 -13.09 -7.07
C LEU A 111 -11.65 -14.13 -8.19
N ASN A 112 -12.52 -14.03 -9.21
CA ASN A 112 -12.50 -14.96 -10.35
C ASN A 112 -11.17 -14.90 -11.11
N ARG A 113 -10.62 -13.70 -11.33
CA ARG A 113 -9.34 -13.54 -12.04
C ARG A 113 -8.15 -13.98 -11.21
N VAL A 114 -8.19 -13.74 -9.91
CA VAL A 114 -7.16 -14.24 -9.00
C VAL A 114 -7.19 -15.77 -8.99
N SER A 115 -8.35 -16.39 -8.94
CA SER A 115 -8.48 -17.85 -8.98
C SER A 115 -7.99 -18.47 -10.28
N GLU A 116 -8.11 -17.80 -11.43
CA GLU A 116 -7.55 -18.26 -12.71
C GLU A 116 -6.00 -18.35 -12.70
N LEU A 117 -5.35 -17.66 -11.79
CA LEU A 117 -3.89 -17.67 -11.65
C LEU A 117 -3.38 -18.76 -10.72
N LEU A 118 -4.24 -19.32 -9.89
CA LEU A 118 -3.86 -20.38 -8.96
C LEU A 118 -3.55 -21.69 -9.73
N PRO A 119 -2.62 -22.52 -9.23
CA PRO A 119 -2.42 -23.86 -9.76
C PRO A 119 -3.71 -24.68 -9.68
N ALA A 120 -3.91 -25.59 -10.64
CA ALA A 120 -5.11 -26.41 -10.68
C ALA A 120 -5.27 -27.35 -9.46
N ASP A 121 -4.15 -27.65 -8.82
CA ASP A 121 -4.02 -28.46 -7.61
C ASP A 121 -3.89 -27.62 -6.33
N PHE A 122 -4.20 -26.32 -6.42
CA PHE A 122 -4.15 -25.44 -5.26
C PHE A 122 -5.16 -25.93 -4.20
N GLY A 123 -4.62 -26.49 -3.12
CA GLY A 123 -5.40 -26.88 -1.93
C GLY A 123 -5.62 -25.67 -1.03
N PHE A 124 -6.82 -25.51 -0.51
CA PHE A 124 -7.09 -24.57 0.55
C PHE A 124 -6.73 -25.24 1.89
N GLU A 125 -5.57 -24.90 2.45
CA GLU A 125 -5.33 -25.14 3.86
C GLU A 125 -6.12 -24.10 4.67
N GLU A 126 -6.80 -24.53 5.71
CA GLU A 126 -7.48 -23.64 6.63
C GLU A 126 -6.41 -22.85 7.39
N VAL A 127 -6.18 -21.61 6.97
CA VAL A 127 -5.21 -20.72 7.61
C VAL A 127 -5.90 -20.08 8.81
N ASP A 128 -5.38 -20.34 10.02
CA ASP A 128 -5.74 -19.56 11.19
C ASP A 128 -5.36 -18.09 10.94
N GLY A 129 -6.36 -17.28 10.59
CA GLY A 129 -6.19 -15.87 10.27
C GLY A 129 -5.95 -14.97 11.49
N THR A 130 -5.82 -15.55 12.69
CA THR A 130 -5.59 -14.77 13.90
C THR A 130 -4.21 -14.10 13.85
N VAL A 131 -4.19 -12.79 13.86
CA VAL A 131 -2.93 -12.03 13.93
C VAL A 131 -2.22 -12.35 15.24
N ARG A 132 -0.98 -12.84 15.13
CA ARG A 132 -0.19 -13.28 16.30
C ARG A 132 0.85 -12.25 16.73
N VAL A 133 1.29 -11.41 15.80
CA VAL A 133 2.37 -10.46 16.02
C VAL A 133 1.97 -9.08 15.53
N LEU A 134 2.15 -8.07 16.37
CA LEU A 134 2.13 -6.66 15.98
C LEU A 134 3.57 -6.18 15.84
N VAL A 135 3.96 -5.74 14.66
CA VAL A 135 5.28 -5.15 14.40
C VAL A 135 5.15 -3.64 14.47
N THR A 136 5.91 -3.00 15.37
CA THR A 136 5.91 -1.55 15.56
C THR A 136 7.31 -0.96 15.35
N ALA A 137 7.37 0.26 14.82
CA ALA A 137 8.62 1.00 14.71
C ALA A 137 8.34 2.49 14.93
N PRO A 138 8.77 3.04 16.03
CA PRO A 138 8.68 4.48 16.25
C PRO A 138 9.67 5.23 15.35
N GLY A 139 9.23 6.34 14.77
CA GLY A 139 10.09 7.21 13.97
C GLY A 139 10.53 6.57 12.64
N ASP A 140 11.84 6.59 12.38
CA ASP A 140 12.41 6.21 11.08
C ASP A 140 12.51 4.69 10.82
N GLY A 141 12.10 3.86 11.76
CA GLY A 141 12.18 2.39 11.67
C GLY A 141 11.18 1.71 10.71
N THR A 142 10.41 2.47 9.95
CA THR A 142 9.32 1.93 9.11
C THR A 142 9.80 0.89 8.10
N ALA A 143 10.96 1.10 7.47
CA ALA A 143 11.48 0.17 6.46
C ALA A 143 11.82 -1.19 7.07
N GLN A 144 12.47 -1.18 8.25
CA GLN A 144 12.82 -2.40 8.99
C GLN A 144 11.57 -3.11 9.53
N ALA A 145 10.55 -2.36 9.97
CA ALA A 145 9.29 -2.93 10.41
C ALA A 145 8.53 -3.60 9.26
N VAL A 146 8.49 -2.98 8.09
CA VAL A 146 7.94 -3.58 6.86
C VAL A 146 8.67 -4.89 6.55
N ALA A 147 10.02 -4.86 6.47
CA ALA A 147 10.82 -6.04 6.16
C ALA A 147 10.63 -7.16 7.20
N THR A 148 10.44 -6.81 8.47
CA THR A 148 10.18 -7.77 9.54
C THR A 148 8.80 -8.39 9.41
N ALA A 149 7.76 -7.59 9.17
CA ALA A 149 6.41 -8.09 8.93
C ALA A 149 6.36 -9.01 7.71
N GLU A 150 7.04 -8.66 6.61
CA GLU A 150 7.13 -9.49 5.40
C GLU A 150 7.83 -10.84 5.68
N ARG A 151 8.92 -10.84 6.45
CA ARG A 151 9.61 -12.08 6.85
C ARG A 151 8.72 -12.99 7.70
N LEU A 152 7.94 -12.43 8.62
CA LEU A 152 7.00 -13.21 9.43
C LEU A 152 5.91 -13.84 8.56
N ARG A 153 5.31 -13.07 7.68
CA ARG A 153 4.28 -13.51 6.74
C ARG A 153 4.80 -14.59 5.78
N ALA A 154 6.02 -14.45 5.26
CA ALA A 154 6.66 -15.45 4.42
C ALA A 154 6.92 -16.79 5.15
N ARG A 155 6.95 -16.78 6.49
CA ARG A 155 7.05 -17.97 7.35
C ARG A 155 5.69 -18.50 7.81
N GLY A 156 4.59 -17.98 7.26
CA GLY A 156 3.23 -18.35 7.65
C GLY A 156 2.80 -17.79 9.01
N ILE A 157 3.49 -16.79 9.56
CA ILE A 157 3.14 -16.15 10.81
C ILE A 157 2.31 -14.88 10.50
N PRO A 158 1.00 -14.87 10.85
CA PRO A 158 0.16 -13.70 10.64
C PRO A 158 0.69 -12.51 11.46
N ALA A 159 1.09 -11.44 10.77
CA ALA A 159 1.65 -10.25 11.38
C ALA A 159 0.94 -8.99 10.89
N GLU A 160 0.64 -8.09 11.82
CA GLU A 160 0.11 -6.76 11.57
C GLU A 160 1.25 -5.72 11.70
N LEU A 161 1.26 -4.74 10.82
CA LEU A 161 2.24 -3.64 10.83
C LEU A 161 1.56 -2.40 11.41
N ASP A 162 2.14 -1.84 12.46
CA ASP A 162 1.75 -0.54 12.98
C ASP A 162 2.22 0.58 12.03
N LEU A 163 1.27 1.29 11.43
CA LEU A 163 1.52 2.44 10.56
C LEU A 163 1.34 3.79 11.28
N GLN A 164 0.95 3.77 12.56
CA GLN A 164 0.66 4.97 13.34
C GLN A 164 1.84 5.39 14.25
N GLY A 165 2.85 4.53 14.37
CA GLY A 165 3.99 4.76 15.26
C GLY A 165 3.59 4.74 16.74
N LEU A 166 2.78 3.74 17.13
CA LEU A 166 2.27 3.60 18.48
C LEU A 166 3.39 3.58 19.54
N SER A 167 3.17 4.26 20.65
CA SER A 167 4.03 4.10 21.84
C SER A 167 3.88 2.68 22.41
N ASP A 168 4.83 2.24 23.26
CA ASP A 168 4.81 0.91 23.88
C ASP A 168 3.50 0.62 24.59
N ILE A 169 3.01 1.60 25.35
CA ILE A 169 1.74 1.47 26.09
C ILE A 169 0.56 1.34 25.13
N ALA A 170 0.54 2.14 24.07
CA ALA A 170 -0.52 2.13 23.08
C ALA A 170 -0.49 0.82 22.26
N ALA A 171 0.69 0.34 21.87
CA ALA A 171 0.87 -0.91 21.15
C ALA A 171 0.42 -2.12 21.99
N ALA A 172 0.79 -2.17 23.27
CA ALA A 172 0.34 -3.23 24.17
C ALA A 172 -1.18 -3.20 24.38
N LYS A 173 -1.76 -2.02 24.55
CA LYS A 173 -3.22 -1.84 24.64
C LYS A 173 -3.92 -2.30 23.39
N TYR A 174 -3.42 -1.90 22.24
CA TYR A 174 -3.95 -2.29 20.93
C TYR A 174 -3.90 -3.81 20.73
N ALA A 175 -2.73 -4.41 21.02
CA ALA A 175 -2.52 -5.84 20.87
C ALA A 175 -3.50 -6.65 21.76
N ARG A 176 -3.65 -6.27 23.03
CA ARG A 176 -4.61 -6.92 23.95
C ARG A 176 -6.06 -6.84 23.45
N ALA A 177 -6.46 -5.66 22.97
CA ALA A 177 -7.82 -5.45 22.47
C ALA A 177 -8.15 -6.31 21.25
N ARG A 178 -7.12 -6.75 20.50
CA ARG A 178 -7.26 -7.56 19.28
C ARG A 178 -6.84 -9.04 19.46
N GLY A 179 -6.47 -9.45 20.66
CA GLY A 179 -6.00 -10.81 20.92
C GLY A 179 -4.63 -11.13 20.32
N ILE A 180 -3.85 -10.10 19.98
CA ILE A 180 -2.48 -10.26 19.48
C ILE A 180 -1.59 -10.65 20.64
N GLN A 181 -0.79 -11.70 20.46
CA GLN A 181 -0.02 -12.33 21.54
C GLN A 181 1.36 -11.69 21.75
N THR A 182 1.93 -11.10 20.70
CA THR A 182 3.30 -10.60 20.71
C THR A 182 3.38 -9.21 20.07
N VAL A 183 4.11 -8.31 20.70
CA VAL A 183 4.52 -7.04 20.09
C VAL A 183 6.00 -7.10 19.80
N MET A 184 6.38 -6.95 18.53
CA MET A 184 7.76 -6.79 18.09
C MET A 184 8.03 -5.34 17.80
N ARG A 185 8.95 -4.73 18.57
CA ARG A 185 9.38 -3.36 18.40
C ARG A 185 10.72 -3.30 17.68
N ILE A 186 10.79 -2.52 16.63
CA ILE A 186 12.02 -2.24 15.91
C ILE A 186 12.58 -0.92 16.42
N GLY A 187 13.76 -0.96 17.03
CA GLY A 187 14.50 0.22 17.48
C GLY A 187 15.12 1.01 16.32
N LYS A 188 15.65 2.19 16.62
CA LYS A 188 16.30 3.07 15.63
C LYS A 188 17.48 2.41 14.91
N ASP A 189 18.20 1.55 15.62
CA ASP A 189 19.38 0.84 15.12
C ASP A 189 19.03 -0.53 14.52
N GLY A 190 17.75 -0.83 14.37
CA GLY A 190 17.27 -2.10 13.88
C GLY A 190 17.21 -3.19 14.96
N ASP A 191 17.48 -2.84 16.21
CA ASP A 191 17.33 -3.75 17.34
C ASP A 191 15.89 -4.20 17.47
N LEU A 192 15.71 -5.50 17.71
CA LEU A 192 14.40 -6.13 17.82
C LEU A 192 14.11 -6.45 19.29
N ASP A 193 13.10 -5.80 19.84
CA ASP A 193 12.56 -6.09 21.18
C ASP A 193 11.21 -6.80 21.03
N GLU A 194 11.16 -8.04 21.50
CA GLU A 194 9.96 -8.89 21.45
C GLU A 194 9.34 -9.00 22.84
N ARG A 195 8.06 -8.69 22.94
CA ARG A 195 7.32 -8.76 24.23
C ARG A 195 6.01 -9.52 24.05
N ALA A 196 5.80 -10.50 24.89
CA ALA A 196 4.48 -11.12 25.08
C ALA A 196 3.52 -10.10 25.71
N VAL A 197 2.23 -10.14 25.34
CA VAL A 197 1.22 -9.14 25.73
C VAL A 197 0.09 -9.76 26.53
#